data_87c59dc8abf989631d6fed8b4f5a65ad
#
_entry.id   87c59dc8abf989631d6fed8b4f5a65ad
#
_cell.length_a   1.000
_cell.length_b   1.000
_cell.length_c   1.000
_cell.angle_alpha   90.00
_cell.angle_beta   90.00
_cell.angle_gamma   90.00
#
_symmetry.space_group_name_H-M   'P 1'
#
loop_
_entity.id
_entity.type
_entity.pdbx_description
1 polymer ?
#
loop_
_entity_poly.entity_id
_entity_poly.type
_entity_poly.pdbx_seq_one_letter_code
_entity_poly.pdbx_strand_id
1 'polypeptide(L)'
;MAKYILKRLAQSLLTIFLVVCVVFLLMRLLPNDYYFTEEQLIKLTDEQQHDILEKAGMLDHPLVQLGRYLKGILLHGDFGVSHRIQTGKSVTSIIASRFGISMRLGLIALVFSLLIGVPSGILQARFKDGLYDHIGTAFTIFINAVPHLVSYSLVMVFGARLLGLPSMYSGRKVWKFMLFGMQCKFNYSQILPIICLSLGSIASYMLWMRRYMVDELNKDYIRLAKLKGLSSTRVMFSHVMKNAFLPLAQYLPYSALLTVGGSILVERFFSVPGIGNLLPDAIAKFDVNCVQALVILYASLGIIGLFLGDLLMTLLDPRISLVEKGGTR
;
A
#
# COMPACT_ATOMS: atom_id res chain seq x y z
N MET A 1 -10.67 8.31 -25.03
CA MET A 1 -10.44 8.44 -23.59
C MET A 1 -11.62 7.92 -22.75
N ALA A 2 -12.82 8.52 -22.82
CA ALA A 2 -13.96 8.10 -21.96
C ALA A 2 -14.26 6.58 -22.03
N LYS A 3 -14.31 6.00 -23.24
CA LYS A 3 -14.55 4.56 -23.43
C LYS A 3 -13.47 3.69 -22.77
N TYR A 4 -12.21 4.09 -22.83
CA TYR A 4 -11.09 3.39 -22.19
C TYR A 4 -11.23 3.43 -20.67
N ILE A 5 -11.45 4.62 -20.10
CA ILE A 5 -11.63 4.81 -18.65
C ILE A 5 -12.82 4.00 -18.14
N LEU A 6 -13.96 4.04 -18.85
CA LEU A 6 -15.14 3.27 -18.48
C LEU A 6 -14.90 1.76 -18.50
N LYS A 7 -14.20 1.26 -19.53
CA LYS A 7 -13.80 -0.15 -19.62
C LYS A 7 -12.90 -0.55 -18.44
N ARG A 8 -11.90 0.27 -18.10
CA ARG A 8 -10.99 0.02 -16.98
C ARG A 8 -11.71 0.06 -15.64
N LEU A 9 -12.61 1.03 -15.46
CA LEU A 9 -13.45 1.09 -14.26
C LEU A 9 -14.33 -0.16 -14.12
N ALA A 10 -15.00 -0.58 -15.18
CA ALA A 10 -15.82 -1.79 -15.18
C ALA A 10 -15.00 -3.05 -14.85
N GLN A 11 -13.78 -3.17 -15.43
CA GLN A 11 -12.86 -4.26 -15.13
C GLN A 11 -12.42 -4.24 -13.66
N SER A 12 -12.07 -3.07 -13.11
CA SER A 12 -11.69 -2.91 -11.70
C SER A 12 -12.84 -3.30 -10.75
N LEU A 13 -14.05 -2.84 -11.03
CA LEU A 13 -15.25 -3.18 -10.24
C LEU A 13 -15.56 -4.67 -10.31
N LEU A 14 -15.47 -5.28 -11.50
CA LEU A 14 -15.65 -6.72 -11.67
C LEU A 14 -14.60 -7.51 -10.88
N THR A 15 -13.35 -7.07 -10.92
CA THR A 15 -12.27 -7.74 -10.17
C THR A 15 -12.50 -7.65 -8.67
N ILE A 16 -12.88 -6.47 -8.14
CA ILE A 16 -13.24 -6.32 -6.71
C ILE A 16 -14.40 -7.24 -6.36
N PHE A 17 -15.45 -7.27 -7.17
CA PHE A 17 -16.60 -8.14 -6.96
C PHE A 17 -16.20 -9.61 -6.91
N LEU A 18 -15.39 -10.07 -7.86
CA LEU A 18 -14.89 -11.45 -7.87
C LEU A 18 -14.03 -11.77 -6.64
N VAL A 19 -13.17 -10.85 -6.21
CA VAL A 19 -12.37 -11.02 -4.98
C VAL A 19 -13.28 -11.16 -3.77
N VAL A 20 -14.31 -10.31 -3.64
CA VAL A 20 -15.29 -10.41 -2.53
C VAL A 20 -15.97 -11.78 -2.53
N CYS A 21 -16.47 -12.25 -3.69
CA CYS A 21 -17.12 -13.54 -3.81
C CYS A 21 -16.19 -14.69 -3.45
N VAL A 22 -14.98 -14.71 -4.01
CA VAL A 22 -14.00 -15.79 -3.76
C VAL A 22 -13.59 -15.82 -2.30
N VAL A 23 -13.24 -14.69 -1.72
CA VAL A 23 -12.83 -14.60 -0.30
C VAL A 23 -13.97 -15.04 0.60
N PHE A 24 -15.20 -14.60 0.33
CA PHE A 24 -16.37 -15.00 1.10
C PHE A 24 -16.56 -16.52 1.05
N LEU A 25 -16.56 -17.11 -0.15
CA LEU A 25 -16.80 -18.56 -0.32
C LEU A 25 -15.67 -19.39 0.32
N LEU A 26 -14.41 -18.96 0.19
CA LEU A 26 -13.29 -19.63 0.84
C LEU A 26 -13.41 -19.63 2.38
N MET A 27 -13.86 -18.50 2.96
CA MET A 27 -14.06 -18.43 4.41
C MET A 27 -15.19 -19.34 4.90
N ARG A 28 -16.16 -19.70 4.03
CA ARG A 28 -17.23 -20.65 4.35
C ARG A 28 -16.83 -22.11 4.31
N LEU A 29 -15.61 -22.41 3.85
CA LEU A 29 -15.03 -23.75 3.97
C LEU A 29 -14.44 -24.04 5.35
N LEU A 30 -14.29 -23.00 6.19
CA LEU A 30 -13.83 -23.15 7.56
C LEU A 30 -14.96 -23.69 8.46
N PRO A 31 -14.63 -24.48 9.49
CA PRO A 31 -15.60 -24.89 10.51
C PRO A 31 -16.26 -23.67 11.17
N ASN A 32 -17.54 -23.80 11.54
CA ASN A 32 -18.32 -22.68 12.11
C ASN A 32 -17.90 -22.29 13.54
N ASP A 33 -16.94 -22.96 14.14
CA ASP A 33 -16.42 -22.70 15.49
C ASP A 33 -15.86 -21.29 15.67
N TYR A 34 -15.46 -20.64 14.56
CA TYR A 34 -14.99 -19.24 14.58
C TYR A 34 -16.07 -18.24 15.02
N TYR A 35 -17.34 -18.61 14.90
CA TYR A 35 -18.47 -17.76 15.27
C TYR A 35 -18.59 -17.58 16.79
N PHE A 36 -18.11 -18.57 17.55
CA PHE A 36 -18.17 -18.59 19.00
C PHE A 36 -16.87 -18.15 19.63
N THR A 37 -16.92 -17.55 20.82
CA THR A 37 -15.75 -17.37 21.68
C THR A 37 -15.34 -18.71 22.30
N GLU A 38 -14.09 -18.83 22.77
CA GLU A 38 -13.63 -20.04 23.45
C GLU A 38 -14.51 -20.39 24.67
N GLU A 39 -14.95 -19.36 25.42
CA GLU A 39 -15.86 -19.57 26.54
C GLU A 39 -17.23 -20.10 26.10
N GLN A 40 -17.75 -19.65 24.98
CA GLN A 40 -19.03 -20.10 24.42
C GLN A 40 -18.94 -21.55 23.93
N LEU A 41 -17.84 -21.94 23.30
CA LEU A 41 -17.60 -23.32 22.84
C LEU A 41 -17.58 -24.31 24.02
N ILE A 42 -17.11 -23.88 25.22
CA ILE A 42 -17.08 -24.73 26.42
C ILE A 42 -18.45 -24.76 27.13
N LYS A 43 -19.18 -23.64 27.11
CA LYS A 43 -20.42 -23.47 27.90
C LYS A 43 -21.69 -23.92 27.17
N LEU A 44 -21.69 -23.87 25.84
CA LEU A 44 -22.87 -24.15 25.02
C LEU A 44 -22.88 -25.62 24.60
N THR A 45 -24.04 -26.24 24.66
CA THR A 45 -24.26 -27.58 24.10
C THR A 45 -24.30 -27.49 22.56
N ASP A 46 -24.09 -28.62 21.88
CA ASP A 46 -24.12 -28.68 20.40
C ASP A 46 -25.48 -28.21 19.85
N GLU A 47 -26.59 -28.52 20.53
CA GLU A 47 -27.94 -28.03 20.16
C GLU A 47 -28.04 -26.49 20.26
N GLN A 48 -27.49 -25.92 21.33
CA GLN A 48 -27.50 -24.45 21.54
C GLN A 48 -26.62 -23.75 20.49
N GLN A 49 -25.47 -24.34 20.18
CA GLN A 49 -24.61 -23.82 19.12
C GLN A 49 -25.33 -23.86 17.76
N HIS A 50 -25.99 -24.97 17.44
CA HIS A 50 -26.77 -25.12 16.21
C HIS A 50 -27.88 -24.08 16.11
N ASP A 51 -28.66 -23.88 17.16
CA ASP A 51 -29.73 -22.87 17.22
C ASP A 51 -29.22 -21.44 16.98
N ILE A 52 -28.06 -21.11 17.56
CA ILE A 52 -27.42 -19.79 17.38
C ILE A 52 -26.99 -19.60 15.93
N LEU A 53 -26.37 -20.62 15.32
CA LEU A 53 -25.93 -20.57 13.93
C LEU A 53 -27.12 -20.48 12.96
N GLU A 54 -28.20 -21.20 13.22
CA GLU A 54 -29.42 -21.15 12.43
C GLU A 54 -30.07 -19.76 12.49
N LYS A 55 -30.26 -19.20 13.68
CA LYS A 55 -30.79 -17.83 13.89
C LYS A 55 -29.92 -16.76 13.24
N ALA A 56 -28.58 -16.95 13.22
CA ALA A 56 -27.65 -16.08 12.53
C ALA A 56 -27.65 -16.29 11.01
N GLY A 57 -28.36 -17.29 10.50
CA GLY A 57 -28.40 -17.64 9.07
C GLY A 57 -27.07 -18.18 8.53
N MET A 58 -26.23 -18.75 9.44
CA MET A 58 -24.94 -19.32 9.06
C MET A 58 -25.06 -20.73 8.48
N LEU A 59 -26.21 -21.37 8.69
CA LEU A 59 -26.54 -22.67 8.11
C LEU A 59 -27.26 -22.56 6.76
N ASP A 60 -27.60 -21.36 6.32
CA ASP A 60 -28.19 -21.15 5.01
C ASP A 60 -27.22 -21.48 3.88
N HIS A 61 -27.78 -21.71 2.69
CA HIS A 61 -26.95 -21.96 1.50
C HIS A 61 -25.91 -20.83 1.30
N PRO A 62 -24.64 -21.13 1.01
CA PRO A 62 -23.55 -20.13 0.90
C PRO A 62 -23.86 -18.95 -0.03
N LEU A 63 -24.59 -19.17 -1.13
CA LEU A 63 -25.00 -18.10 -2.05
C LEU A 63 -26.01 -17.12 -1.43
N VAL A 64 -26.89 -17.61 -0.55
CA VAL A 64 -27.85 -16.74 0.18
C VAL A 64 -27.09 -15.88 1.18
N GLN A 65 -26.14 -16.48 1.89
CA GLN A 65 -25.25 -15.76 2.81
C GLN A 65 -24.41 -14.71 2.07
N LEU A 66 -23.85 -15.06 0.89
CA LEU A 66 -23.11 -14.13 0.03
C LEU A 66 -24.01 -12.95 -0.39
N GLY A 67 -25.24 -13.20 -0.79
CA GLY A 67 -26.19 -12.15 -1.14
C GLY A 67 -26.47 -11.18 0.01
N ARG A 68 -26.66 -11.69 1.23
CA ARG A 68 -26.82 -10.85 2.45
C ARG A 68 -25.55 -10.04 2.74
N TYR A 69 -24.38 -10.67 2.64
CA TYR A 69 -23.10 -10.01 2.85
C TYR A 69 -22.84 -8.88 1.85
N LEU A 70 -23.07 -9.13 0.55
CA LEU A 70 -22.95 -8.10 -0.47
C LEU A 70 -23.93 -6.95 -0.24
N LYS A 71 -25.18 -7.25 0.15
CA LYS A 71 -26.16 -6.23 0.50
C LYS A 71 -25.71 -5.40 1.71
N GLY A 72 -25.16 -6.04 2.74
CA GLY A 72 -24.61 -5.37 3.93
C GLY A 72 -23.48 -4.41 3.57
N ILE A 73 -22.53 -4.85 2.76
CA ILE A 73 -21.39 -4.02 2.32
C ILE A 73 -21.87 -2.85 1.46
N LEU A 74 -22.70 -3.11 0.43
CA LEU A 74 -23.06 -2.10 -0.56
C LEU A 74 -24.02 -1.04 0.00
N LEU A 75 -24.94 -1.41 0.89
CA LEU A 75 -25.94 -0.48 1.42
C LEU A 75 -25.52 0.18 2.74
N HIS A 76 -24.74 -0.51 3.57
CA HIS A 76 -24.45 -0.06 4.93
C HIS A 76 -22.93 0.03 5.24
N GLY A 77 -22.04 -0.43 4.34
CA GLY A 77 -20.62 -0.55 4.64
C GLY A 77 -20.32 -1.49 5.80
N ASP A 78 -21.22 -2.48 6.00
CA ASP A 78 -21.13 -3.40 7.13
C ASP A 78 -20.38 -4.67 6.74
N PHE A 79 -19.23 -4.88 7.38
CA PHE A 79 -18.39 -6.09 7.26
C PHE A 79 -18.64 -7.09 8.40
N GLY A 80 -19.67 -6.87 9.20
CA GLY A 80 -20.00 -7.70 10.36
C GLY A 80 -19.26 -7.27 11.64
N VAL A 81 -19.39 -8.10 12.67
CA VAL A 81 -18.76 -7.89 13.98
C VAL A 81 -17.58 -8.83 14.17
N SER A 82 -16.58 -8.38 14.92
CA SER A 82 -15.45 -9.19 15.33
C SER A 82 -15.85 -10.14 16.44
N HIS A 83 -15.51 -11.43 16.29
CA HIS A 83 -15.79 -12.45 17.30
C HIS A 83 -14.59 -12.76 18.19
N ARG A 84 -13.36 -12.47 17.75
CA ARG A 84 -12.12 -12.91 18.42
C ARG A 84 -11.13 -11.79 18.73
N ILE A 85 -11.04 -10.73 17.90
CA ILE A 85 -10.11 -9.60 18.09
C ILE A 85 -10.64 -8.61 19.11
N GLN A 86 -11.86 -8.11 18.88
CA GLN A 86 -12.58 -7.24 19.80
C GLN A 86 -14.06 -7.64 19.78
N THR A 87 -14.40 -8.64 20.57
CA THR A 87 -15.72 -9.27 20.60
C THR A 87 -16.86 -8.25 20.67
N GLY A 88 -17.80 -8.36 19.73
CA GLY A 88 -18.99 -7.51 19.65
C GLY A 88 -18.77 -6.14 19.00
N LYS A 89 -17.53 -5.76 18.63
CA LYS A 89 -17.30 -4.51 17.88
C LYS A 89 -17.42 -4.73 16.38
N SER A 90 -17.97 -3.73 15.69
CA SER A 90 -18.01 -3.72 14.23
C SER A 90 -16.60 -3.71 13.64
N VAL A 91 -16.37 -4.56 12.65
CA VAL A 91 -15.08 -4.69 11.95
C VAL A 91 -14.66 -3.36 11.33
N THR A 92 -15.61 -2.61 10.76
CA THR A 92 -15.39 -1.27 10.20
C THR A 92 -14.78 -0.31 11.24
N SER A 93 -15.30 -0.32 12.47
CA SER A 93 -14.80 0.52 13.57
C SER A 93 -13.37 0.13 13.99
N ILE A 94 -13.08 -1.18 14.04
CA ILE A 94 -11.74 -1.68 14.36
C ILE A 94 -10.72 -1.23 13.30
N ILE A 95 -11.07 -1.40 12.02
CA ILE A 95 -10.22 -0.97 10.90
C ILE A 95 -10.02 0.55 10.94
N ALA A 96 -11.09 1.34 11.05
CA ALA A 96 -11.03 2.79 11.06
C ALA A 96 -10.13 3.35 12.17
N SER A 97 -10.18 2.76 13.37
CA SER A 97 -9.36 3.18 14.51
C SER A 97 -7.85 3.02 14.29
N ARG A 98 -7.44 2.05 13.46
CA ARG A 98 -6.03 1.73 13.18
C ARG A 98 -5.54 2.31 11.85
N PHE A 99 -6.43 2.44 10.87
CA PHE A 99 -6.11 2.90 9.52
C PHE A 99 -5.46 4.28 9.51
N GLY A 100 -5.95 5.23 10.31
CA GLY A 100 -5.40 6.58 10.37
C GLY A 100 -3.92 6.65 10.80
N ILE A 101 -3.46 5.71 11.65
CA ILE A 101 -2.07 5.64 12.09
C ILE A 101 -1.18 5.15 10.94
N SER A 102 -1.56 4.05 10.28
CA SER A 102 -0.83 3.50 9.13
C SER A 102 -0.82 4.45 7.95
N MET A 103 -1.96 5.09 7.66
CA MET A 103 -2.09 6.09 6.59
C MET A 103 -1.11 7.25 6.79
N ARG A 104 -1.05 7.79 8.00
CA ARG A 104 -0.13 8.89 8.32
C ARG A 104 1.33 8.47 8.17
N LEU A 105 1.70 7.31 8.71
CA LEU A 105 3.05 6.74 8.56
C LEU A 105 3.41 6.53 7.09
N GLY A 106 2.52 5.88 6.35
CA GLY A 106 2.70 5.56 4.94
C GLY A 106 2.83 6.80 4.06
N LEU A 107 1.96 7.82 4.25
CA LEU A 107 2.03 9.06 3.48
C LEU A 107 3.34 9.82 3.72
N ILE A 108 3.79 9.93 4.98
CA ILE A 108 5.05 10.61 5.28
C ILE A 108 6.21 9.82 4.67
N ALA A 109 6.25 8.49 4.83
CA ALA A 109 7.28 7.65 4.23
C ALA A 109 7.31 7.75 2.70
N LEU A 110 6.14 7.79 2.05
CA LEU A 110 6.02 7.97 0.61
C LEU A 110 6.61 9.29 0.14
N VAL A 111 6.23 10.40 0.80
CA VAL A 111 6.75 11.74 0.47
C VAL A 111 8.28 11.77 0.60
N PHE A 112 8.84 11.25 1.69
CA PHE A 112 10.28 11.15 1.87
C PHE A 112 10.93 10.29 0.78
N SER A 113 10.32 9.16 0.45
CA SER A 113 10.83 8.25 -0.58
C SER A 113 10.88 8.90 -1.96
N LEU A 114 9.87 9.68 -2.31
CA LEU A 114 9.82 10.39 -3.58
C LEU A 114 10.81 11.56 -3.61
N LEU A 115 10.88 12.35 -2.53
CA LEU A 115 11.77 13.51 -2.45
C LEU A 115 13.26 13.12 -2.49
N ILE A 116 13.62 11.94 -2.04
CA ILE A 116 15.01 11.46 -2.03
C ILE A 116 15.27 10.53 -3.21
N GLY A 117 14.40 9.53 -3.44
CA GLY A 117 14.64 8.47 -4.41
C GLY A 117 14.60 8.98 -5.86
N VAL A 118 13.58 9.76 -6.22
CA VAL A 118 13.45 10.26 -7.61
C VAL A 118 14.60 11.20 -7.99
N PRO A 119 14.92 12.27 -7.22
CA PRO A 119 16.05 13.13 -7.55
C PRO A 119 17.40 12.38 -7.57
N SER A 120 17.60 11.45 -6.63
CA SER A 120 18.81 10.63 -6.61
C SER A 120 18.95 9.77 -7.87
N GLY A 121 17.86 9.15 -8.36
CA GLY A 121 17.85 8.39 -9.60
C GLY A 121 18.13 9.25 -10.83
N ILE A 122 17.60 10.50 -10.87
CA ILE A 122 17.89 11.47 -11.92
C ILE A 122 19.39 11.84 -11.92
N LEU A 123 19.95 12.11 -10.74
CA LEU A 123 21.37 12.46 -10.60
C LEU A 123 22.28 11.28 -10.99
N GLN A 124 21.92 10.05 -10.63
CA GLN A 124 22.66 8.86 -11.05
C GLN A 124 22.68 8.72 -12.59
N ALA A 125 21.52 8.92 -13.25
CA ALA A 125 21.45 8.86 -14.70
C ALA A 125 22.25 10.00 -15.37
N ARG A 126 22.28 11.19 -14.73
CA ARG A 126 23.06 12.34 -15.22
C ARG A 126 24.55 12.09 -15.14
N PHE A 127 25.02 11.49 -14.06
CA PHE A 127 26.43 11.18 -13.79
C PHE A 127 26.69 9.67 -13.94
N LYS A 128 26.08 9.08 -14.97
CA LYS A 128 26.20 7.67 -15.30
C LYS A 128 27.67 7.24 -15.32
N ASP A 129 27.95 6.08 -14.73
CA ASP A 129 29.27 5.47 -14.59
C ASP A 129 30.27 6.32 -13.74
N GLY A 130 29.78 7.39 -13.08
CA GLY A 130 30.57 8.20 -12.15
C GLY A 130 30.42 7.71 -10.69
N LEU A 131 31.18 8.36 -9.80
CA LEU A 131 31.21 8.00 -8.36
C LEU A 131 29.81 8.02 -7.71
N TYR A 132 28.98 9.03 -8.02
CA TYR A 132 27.64 9.15 -7.48
C TYR A 132 26.74 7.98 -7.93
N ASP A 133 26.88 7.56 -9.19
CA ASP A 133 26.15 6.42 -9.74
C ASP A 133 26.58 5.10 -9.06
N HIS A 134 27.87 4.89 -8.87
CA HIS A 134 28.38 3.71 -8.19
C HIS A 134 27.94 3.65 -6.71
N ILE A 135 28.01 4.76 -5.97
CA ILE A 135 27.53 4.83 -4.58
C ILE A 135 26.04 4.54 -4.50
N GLY A 136 25.25 5.18 -5.35
CA GLY A 136 23.79 4.98 -5.36
C GLY A 136 23.39 3.56 -5.76
N THR A 137 24.10 2.96 -6.71
CA THR A 137 23.90 1.56 -7.10
C THR A 137 24.27 0.61 -5.96
N ALA A 138 25.40 0.84 -5.29
CA ALA A 138 25.82 0.07 -4.13
C ALA A 138 24.79 0.17 -2.99
N PHE A 139 24.28 1.38 -2.69
CA PHE A 139 23.20 1.60 -1.73
C PHE A 139 21.96 0.79 -2.09
N THR A 140 21.51 0.86 -3.35
CA THR A 140 20.32 0.14 -3.82
C THR A 140 20.49 -1.37 -3.70
N ILE A 141 21.66 -1.91 -4.08
CA ILE A 141 21.99 -3.33 -3.96
C ILE A 141 21.98 -3.73 -2.47
N PHE A 142 22.64 -2.95 -1.62
CA PHE A 142 22.71 -3.21 -0.18
C PHE A 142 21.32 -3.28 0.45
N ILE A 143 20.47 -2.27 0.22
CA ILE A 143 19.11 -2.23 0.79
C ILE A 143 18.23 -3.40 0.31
N ASN A 144 18.37 -3.82 -0.95
CA ASN A 144 17.59 -4.93 -1.49
C ASN A 144 18.15 -6.31 -1.12
N ALA A 145 19.45 -6.44 -0.88
CA ALA A 145 20.10 -7.69 -0.52
C ALA A 145 19.98 -8.03 0.98
N VAL A 146 19.96 -7.01 1.83
CA VAL A 146 19.87 -7.20 3.29
C VAL A 146 18.42 -7.47 3.69
N PRO A 147 18.14 -8.54 4.47
CA PRO A 147 16.79 -8.78 4.99
C PRO A 147 16.25 -7.56 5.75
N HIS A 148 15.01 -7.19 5.46
CA HIS A 148 14.41 -5.96 6.01
C HIS A 148 14.49 -5.88 7.55
N LEU A 149 14.29 -6.98 8.27
CA LEU A 149 14.38 -7.01 9.73
C LEU A 149 15.79 -6.64 10.24
N VAL A 150 16.85 -7.03 9.52
CA VAL A 150 18.22 -6.66 9.85
C VAL A 150 18.41 -5.15 9.63
N SER A 151 17.96 -4.63 8.49
CA SER A 151 18.00 -3.18 8.21
C SER A 151 17.26 -2.38 9.27
N TYR A 152 16.06 -2.84 9.69
CA TYR A 152 15.27 -2.18 10.75
C TYR A 152 15.98 -2.22 12.11
N SER A 153 16.64 -3.34 12.43
CA SER A 153 17.45 -3.45 13.67
C SER A 153 18.60 -2.47 13.66
N LEU A 154 19.31 -2.33 12.54
CA LEU A 154 20.40 -1.34 12.40
C LEU A 154 19.86 0.08 12.57
N VAL A 155 18.79 0.44 11.87
CA VAL A 155 18.14 1.77 11.99
C VAL A 155 17.70 2.05 13.43
N MET A 156 17.11 1.05 14.10
CA MET A 156 16.69 1.18 15.49
C MET A 156 17.86 1.40 16.43
N VAL A 157 18.91 0.59 16.33
CA VAL A 157 20.10 0.68 17.22
C VAL A 157 20.83 2.01 17.01
N PHE A 158 21.11 2.36 15.76
CA PHE A 158 21.81 3.63 15.47
C PHE A 158 20.94 4.84 15.77
N GLY A 159 19.65 4.81 15.41
CA GLY A 159 18.73 5.90 15.69
C GLY A 159 18.49 6.12 17.19
N ALA A 160 18.40 5.06 17.98
CA ALA A 160 18.24 5.16 19.42
C ALA A 160 19.54 5.65 20.10
N ARG A 161 20.71 5.10 19.71
CA ARG A 161 21.98 5.43 20.35
C ARG A 161 22.56 6.77 19.93
N LEU A 162 22.51 7.10 18.62
CA LEU A 162 23.17 8.32 18.10
C LEU A 162 22.25 9.53 18.14
N LEU A 163 20.94 9.33 17.92
CA LEU A 163 19.97 10.43 17.82
C LEU A 163 19.02 10.52 19.02
N GLY A 164 19.15 9.62 19.99
CA GLY A 164 18.26 9.58 21.16
C GLY A 164 16.78 9.33 20.84
N LEU A 165 16.49 8.74 19.66
CA LEU A 165 15.12 8.50 19.22
C LEU A 165 14.52 7.29 19.94
N PRO A 166 13.20 7.29 20.21
CA PRO A 166 12.55 6.16 20.84
C PRO A 166 12.63 4.90 19.97
N SER A 167 13.09 3.78 20.51
CA SER A 167 13.18 2.50 19.81
C SER A 167 11.80 1.89 19.51
N MET A 168 10.77 2.24 20.30
CA MET A 168 9.41 1.72 20.16
C MET A 168 8.41 2.88 20.03
N TYR A 169 7.29 2.60 19.38
CA TYR A 169 6.21 3.57 19.27
C TYR A 169 5.64 3.92 20.64
N SER A 170 5.44 5.21 20.90
CA SER A 170 4.82 5.72 22.11
C SER A 170 3.86 6.86 21.76
N GLY A 171 2.59 6.71 22.10
CA GLY A 171 1.58 7.75 21.88
C GLY A 171 1.80 9.04 22.71
N ARG A 172 2.71 9.02 23.69
CA ARG A 172 2.92 10.14 24.64
C ARG A 172 3.92 11.20 24.15
N LYS A 173 4.76 10.86 23.19
CA LYS A 173 5.88 11.70 22.73
C LYS A 173 5.48 12.49 21.48
N VAL A 174 4.74 13.58 21.66
CA VAL A 174 4.18 14.38 20.56
C VAL A 174 4.75 15.78 20.56
N TRP A 175 5.36 16.19 19.45
CA TRP A 175 5.68 17.58 19.18
C TRP A 175 4.45 18.30 18.61
N LYS A 176 4.20 19.48 19.13
CA LYS A 176 3.19 20.41 18.59
C LYS A 176 3.94 21.53 17.88
N PHE A 177 3.65 21.75 16.62
CA PHE A 177 4.20 22.85 15.83
C PHE A 177 3.13 23.47 14.96
N MET A 178 3.33 24.72 14.58
CA MET A 178 2.40 25.44 13.72
C MET A 178 2.93 25.43 12.28
N LEU A 179 2.13 24.95 11.34
CA LEU A 179 2.45 24.94 9.92
C LEU A 179 1.28 25.58 9.16
N PHE A 180 1.55 26.64 8.40
CA PHE A 180 0.53 27.39 7.64
C PHE A 180 -0.70 27.77 8.47
N GLY A 181 -0.51 28.18 9.73
CA GLY A 181 -1.62 28.56 10.64
C GLY A 181 -2.38 27.40 11.28
N MET A 182 -2.05 26.15 10.97
CA MET A 182 -2.64 24.96 11.56
C MET A 182 -1.75 24.35 12.64
N GLN A 183 -2.35 23.95 13.78
CA GLN A 183 -1.63 23.20 14.80
C GLN A 183 -1.39 21.76 14.35
N CYS A 184 -0.16 21.45 13.97
CA CYS A 184 0.27 20.11 13.63
C CYS A 184 0.83 19.40 14.85
N LYS A 185 0.47 18.12 15.02
CA LYS A 185 1.00 17.24 16.05
C LYS A 185 1.81 16.14 15.37
N PHE A 186 3.09 16.05 15.69
CA PHE A 186 3.94 14.97 15.17
C PHE A 186 4.48 14.14 16.32
N ASN A 187 4.28 12.82 16.24
CA ASN A 187 4.83 11.90 17.22
C ASN A 187 6.22 11.47 16.79
N TYR A 188 7.26 11.92 17.49
CA TYR A 188 8.63 11.64 17.09
C TYR A 188 9.06 10.17 17.29
N SER A 189 8.27 9.35 18.02
CA SER A 189 8.47 7.90 18.00
C SER A 189 8.12 7.25 16.64
N GLN A 190 7.55 8.00 15.69
CA GLN A 190 7.30 7.56 14.33
C GLN A 190 8.49 7.74 13.39
N ILE A 191 9.54 8.46 13.81
CA ILE A 191 10.69 8.77 12.95
C ILE A 191 11.40 7.50 12.48
N LEU A 192 11.77 6.60 13.39
CA LEU A 192 12.42 5.34 13.02
C LEU A 192 11.55 4.43 12.14
N PRO A 193 10.26 4.20 12.46
CA PRO A 193 9.32 3.54 11.55
C PRO A 193 9.25 4.17 10.16
N ILE A 194 9.19 5.50 10.07
CA ILE A 194 9.14 6.22 8.79
C ILE A 194 10.42 6.00 7.99
N ILE A 195 11.60 6.10 8.63
CA ILE A 195 12.89 5.84 7.99
C ILE A 195 12.91 4.41 7.44
N CYS A 196 12.52 3.41 8.24
CA CYS A 196 12.49 2.01 7.81
C CYS A 196 11.55 1.77 6.62
N LEU A 197 10.34 2.35 6.63
CA LEU A 197 9.41 2.30 5.51
C LEU A 197 9.98 2.97 4.25
N SER A 198 10.70 4.08 4.44
CA SER A 198 11.23 4.88 3.33
C SER A 198 12.44 4.23 2.67
N LEU A 199 13.31 3.53 3.40
CA LEU A 199 14.57 3.01 2.85
C LEU A 199 14.37 2.12 1.62
N GLY A 200 13.50 1.12 1.69
CA GLY A 200 13.22 0.24 0.57
C GLY A 200 12.57 0.98 -0.61
N SER A 201 11.65 1.90 -0.30
CA SER A 201 10.99 2.72 -1.32
C SER A 201 11.95 3.71 -1.99
N ILE A 202 12.86 4.35 -1.23
CA ILE A 202 13.93 5.21 -1.76
C ILE A 202 14.79 4.41 -2.75
N ALA A 203 15.28 3.24 -2.34
CA ALA A 203 16.10 2.39 -3.18
C ALA A 203 15.37 1.98 -4.47
N SER A 204 14.07 1.65 -4.37
CA SER A 204 13.24 1.26 -5.50
C SER A 204 13.02 2.44 -6.47
N TYR A 205 12.58 3.62 -5.98
CA TYR A 205 12.37 4.79 -6.83
C TYR A 205 13.66 5.28 -7.47
N MET A 206 14.78 5.23 -6.76
CA MET A 206 16.10 5.58 -7.26
C MET A 206 16.52 4.65 -8.41
N LEU A 207 16.39 3.34 -8.21
CA LEU A 207 16.71 2.32 -9.23
C LEU A 207 15.87 2.49 -10.49
N TRP A 208 14.54 2.55 -10.33
CA TRP A 208 13.64 2.65 -11.49
C TRP A 208 13.79 3.98 -12.23
N MET A 209 13.90 5.10 -11.50
CA MET A 209 14.10 6.40 -12.12
C MET A 209 15.42 6.46 -12.91
N ARG A 210 16.54 5.97 -12.32
CA ARG A 210 17.81 5.84 -13.02
C ARG A 210 17.67 5.01 -14.29
N ARG A 211 17.05 3.84 -14.20
CA ARG A 211 16.86 2.93 -15.34
C ARG A 211 16.07 3.59 -16.46
N TYR A 212 14.92 4.15 -16.17
CA TYR A 212 14.09 4.83 -17.16
C TYR A 212 14.79 6.04 -17.80
N MET A 213 15.54 6.81 -17.01
CA MET A 213 16.32 7.93 -17.52
C MET A 213 17.44 7.47 -18.45
N VAL A 214 18.16 6.40 -18.12
CA VAL A 214 19.23 5.86 -18.97
C VAL A 214 18.67 5.29 -20.26
N ASP A 215 17.57 4.54 -20.19
CA ASP A 215 16.89 4.00 -21.37
C ASP A 215 16.43 5.12 -22.32
N GLU A 216 15.88 6.19 -21.75
CA GLU A 216 15.40 7.33 -22.53
C GLU A 216 16.53 8.16 -23.16
N LEU A 217 17.68 8.29 -22.48
CA LEU A 217 18.87 8.98 -22.99
C LEU A 217 19.42 8.37 -24.27
N ASN A 218 19.16 7.09 -24.54
CA ASN A 218 19.64 6.36 -25.71
C ASN A 218 18.72 6.47 -26.93
N LYS A 219 17.58 7.14 -26.82
CA LYS A 219 16.61 7.31 -27.94
C LYS A 219 17.11 8.28 -28.98
N ASP A 220 16.75 8.04 -30.24
CA ASP A 220 17.21 8.83 -31.40
C ASP A 220 16.75 10.30 -31.35
N TYR A 221 15.55 10.57 -30.83
CA TYR A 221 15.09 11.95 -30.68
C TYR A 221 15.93 12.76 -29.69
N ILE A 222 16.56 12.11 -28.72
CA ILE A 222 17.51 12.75 -27.79
C ILE A 222 18.83 13.06 -28.49
N ARG A 223 19.30 12.17 -29.38
CA ARG A 223 20.47 12.43 -30.20
C ARG A 223 20.22 13.64 -31.12
N LEU A 224 19.03 13.69 -31.74
CA LEU A 224 18.63 14.84 -32.57
C LEU A 224 18.58 16.15 -31.78
N ALA A 225 18.04 16.12 -30.52
CA ALA A 225 18.02 17.29 -29.64
C ALA A 225 19.42 17.82 -29.32
N LYS A 226 20.39 16.91 -29.09
CA LYS A 226 21.82 17.27 -28.89
C LYS A 226 22.45 17.85 -30.15
N LEU A 227 22.18 17.27 -31.31
CA LEU A 227 22.66 17.78 -32.60
C LEU A 227 22.13 19.19 -32.95
N LYS A 228 20.92 19.53 -32.47
CA LYS A 228 20.36 20.89 -32.56
C LYS A 228 20.99 21.89 -31.59
N GLY A 229 22.03 21.49 -30.83
CA GLY A 229 22.77 22.38 -29.94
C GLY A 229 22.09 22.63 -28.58
N LEU A 230 21.10 21.85 -28.19
CA LEU A 230 20.49 21.98 -26.87
C LEU A 230 21.46 21.57 -25.77
N SER A 231 21.56 22.36 -24.69
CA SER A 231 22.41 22.06 -23.57
C SER A 231 21.98 20.74 -22.90
N SER A 232 22.95 19.98 -22.33
CA SER A 232 22.72 18.72 -21.67
C SER A 232 21.68 18.82 -20.54
N THR A 233 21.66 19.92 -19.80
CA THR A 233 20.67 20.17 -18.73
C THR A 233 19.26 20.33 -19.33
N ARG A 234 19.10 21.08 -20.41
CA ARG A 234 17.81 21.26 -21.08
C ARG A 234 17.30 19.95 -21.68
N VAL A 235 18.18 19.18 -22.32
CA VAL A 235 17.84 17.83 -22.82
C VAL A 235 17.36 16.94 -21.68
N MET A 236 18.09 16.91 -20.56
CA MET A 236 17.76 16.07 -19.41
C MET A 236 16.37 16.40 -18.83
N PHE A 237 16.10 17.65 -18.48
CA PHE A 237 14.87 18.02 -17.79
C PHE A 237 13.66 18.18 -18.71
N SER A 238 13.84 18.67 -19.95
CA SER A 238 12.71 18.94 -20.85
C SER A 238 12.33 17.77 -21.75
N HIS A 239 13.27 16.88 -22.05
CA HIS A 239 13.04 15.78 -23.01
C HIS A 239 13.13 14.41 -22.34
N VAL A 240 14.20 14.12 -21.58
CA VAL A 240 14.40 12.79 -20.99
C VAL A 240 13.50 12.58 -19.79
N MET A 241 13.56 13.45 -18.78
CA MET A 241 12.84 13.30 -17.51
C MET A 241 11.33 13.18 -17.73
N LYS A 242 10.76 13.99 -18.62
CA LYS A 242 9.32 13.98 -18.91
C LYS A 242 8.82 12.60 -19.35
N ASN A 243 9.56 11.93 -20.22
CA ASN A 243 9.16 10.61 -20.72
C ASN A 243 9.58 9.49 -19.77
N ALA A 244 10.76 9.59 -19.15
CA ALA A 244 11.26 8.63 -18.18
C ALA A 244 10.38 8.56 -16.91
N PHE A 245 9.69 9.64 -16.55
CA PHE A 245 8.81 9.67 -15.37
C PHE A 245 7.47 8.98 -15.62
N LEU A 246 7.02 8.79 -16.87
CA LEU A 246 5.70 8.21 -17.16
C LEU A 246 5.46 6.83 -16.52
N PRO A 247 6.35 5.83 -16.67
CA PRO A 247 6.14 4.53 -16.03
C PRO A 247 6.13 4.62 -14.52
N LEU A 248 6.95 5.51 -13.93
CA LEU A 248 6.96 5.73 -12.49
C LEU A 248 5.66 6.38 -12.03
N ALA A 249 5.13 7.37 -12.75
CA ALA A 249 3.87 8.03 -12.47
C ALA A 249 2.69 7.04 -12.48
N GLN A 250 2.70 6.07 -13.40
CA GLN A 250 1.69 5.01 -13.43
C GLN A 250 1.73 4.13 -12.17
N TYR A 251 2.93 3.83 -11.65
CA TYR A 251 3.10 2.98 -10.47
C TYR A 251 2.81 3.72 -9.16
N LEU A 252 2.95 5.05 -9.11
CA LEU A 252 2.83 5.85 -7.89
C LEU A 252 1.50 5.66 -7.13
N PRO A 253 0.31 5.74 -7.76
CA PRO A 253 -0.94 5.58 -7.02
C PRO A 253 -1.07 4.20 -6.38
N TYR A 254 -0.63 3.15 -7.08
CA TYR A 254 -0.62 1.80 -6.55
C TYR A 254 0.29 1.68 -5.31
N SER A 255 1.54 2.13 -5.42
CA SER A 255 2.48 2.08 -4.29
C SER A 255 2.03 2.96 -3.12
N ALA A 256 1.44 4.12 -3.39
CA ALA A 256 0.89 5.01 -2.38
C ALA A 256 -0.23 4.34 -1.58
N LEU A 257 -1.21 3.75 -2.24
CA LEU A 257 -2.33 3.10 -1.56
C LEU A 257 -1.90 1.87 -0.78
N LEU A 258 -0.96 1.06 -1.28
CA LEU A 258 -0.42 -0.06 -0.53
C LEU A 258 0.39 0.40 0.70
N THR A 259 1.19 1.45 0.57
CA THR A 259 1.97 1.99 1.69
C THR A 259 1.06 2.57 2.78
N VAL A 260 -0.03 3.22 2.37
CA VAL A 260 -1.08 3.73 3.27
C VAL A 260 -1.84 2.60 3.97
N GLY A 261 -2.00 1.45 3.30
CA GLY A 261 -2.59 0.23 3.87
C GLY A 261 -1.81 -0.36 5.05
N GLY A 262 -0.61 0.16 5.34
CA GLY A 262 0.23 -0.28 6.45
C GLY A 262 1.26 -1.34 6.08
N SER A 263 2.27 -1.45 6.92
CA SER A 263 3.36 -2.42 6.77
C SER A 263 3.39 -3.37 7.97
N ILE A 264 3.09 -4.63 7.72
CA ILE A 264 3.13 -5.69 8.76
C ILE A 264 4.48 -5.70 9.47
N LEU A 265 5.58 -5.68 8.70
CA LEU A 265 6.93 -5.81 9.26
C LEU A 265 7.33 -4.62 10.12
N VAL A 266 7.15 -3.39 9.62
CA VAL A 266 7.55 -2.17 10.34
C VAL A 266 6.64 -1.94 11.55
N GLU A 267 5.33 -2.08 11.38
CA GLU A 267 4.38 -1.85 12.46
C GLU A 267 4.58 -2.86 13.61
N ARG A 268 4.85 -4.13 13.27
CA ARG A 268 5.13 -5.16 14.27
C ARG A 268 6.47 -4.94 14.96
N PHE A 269 7.50 -4.61 14.19
CA PHE A 269 8.85 -4.40 14.71
C PHE A 269 8.93 -3.23 15.70
N PHE A 270 8.23 -2.13 15.40
CA PHE A 270 8.21 -0.93 16.24
C PHE A 270 7.01 -0.83 17.18
N SER A 271 6.17 -1.87 17.26
CA SER A 271 4.94 -1.91 18.07
C SER A 271 3.96 -0.76 17.73
N VAL A 272 3.86 -0.39 16.47
CA VAL A 272 2.91 0.62 16.01
C VAL A 272 1.50 0.00 15.95
N PRO A 273 0.48 0.59 16.59
CA PRO A 273 -0.88 0.05 16.59
C PRO A 273 -1.62 0.39 15.28
N GLY A 274 -1.05 -0.01 14.15
CA GLY A 274 -1.61 0.22 12.82
C GLY A 274 -2.43 -0.96 12.29
N ILE A 275 -2.88 -0.83 11.05
CA ILE A 275 -3.71 -1.82 10.37
C ILE A 275 -2.90 -3.03 9.88
N GLY A 276 -1.59 -2.85 9.60
CA GLY A 276 -0.73 -3.91 9.08
C GLY A 276 -0.65 -5.13 9.99
N ASN A 277 -0.70 -4.93 11.32
CA ASN A 277 -0.72 -6.02 12.29
C ASN A 277 -2.08 -6.72 12.40
N LEU A 278 -3.16 -6.06 11.96
CA LEU A 278 -4.51 -6.57 12.21
C LEU A 278 -4.80 -7.86 11.44
N LEU A 279 -4.30 -7.99 10.21
CA LEU A 279 -4.54 -9.19 9.40
C LEU A 279 -3.87 -10.44 9.96
N PRO A 280 -2.55 -10.44 10.29
CA PRO A 280 -1.93 -11.59 10.96
C PRO A 280 -2.58 -11.94 12.30
N ASP A 281 -2.96 -10.94 13.08
CA ASP A 281 -3.62 -11.15 14.36
C ASP A 281 -5.02 -11.77 14.19
N ALA A 282 -5.77 -11.33 13.16
CA ALA A 282 -7.09 -11.86 12.84
C ALA A 282 -7.00 -13.31 12.35
N ILE A 283 -5.99 -13.63 11.54
CA ILE A 283 -5.73 -15.00 11.08
C ILE A 283 -5.37 -15.90 12.28
N ALA A 284 -4.43 -15.47 13.11
CA ALA A 284 -3.97 -16.25 14.26
C ALA A 284 -5.09 -16.52 15.28
N LYS A 285 -6.07 -15.61 15.38
CA LYS A 285 -7.24 -15.75 16.28
C LYS A 285 -8.47 -16.33 15.59
N PHE A 286 -8.40 -16.66 14.31
CA PHE A 286 -9.54 -17.16 13.53
C PHE A 286 -10.75 -16.18 13.53
N ASP A 287 -10.48 -14.85 13.50
CA ASP A 287 -11.54 -13.84 13.36
C ASP A 287 -11.89 -13.67 11.88
N VAL A 288 -12.75 -14.53 11.37
CA VAL A 288 -13.10 -14.66 9.95
C VAL A 288 -13.63 -13.34 9.37
N ASN A 289 -14.49 -12.62 10.11
CA ASN A 289 -15.04 -11.35 9.62
C ASN A 289 -13.95 -10.28 9.47
N CYS A 290 -13.01 -10.20 10.42
CA CYS A 290 -11.86 -9.30 10.31
C CYS A 290 -10.94 -9.70 9.16
N VAL A 291 -10.62 -10.99 8.99
CA VAL A 291 -9.79 -11.49 7.87
C VAL A 291 -10.43 -11.11 6.54
N GLN A 292 -11.69 -11.43 6.38
CA GLN A 292 -12.45 -11.18 5.15
C GLN A 292 -12.46 -9.69 4.78
N ALA A 293 -12.80 -8.83 5.74
CA ALA A 293 -12.82 -7.39 5.54
C ALA A 293 -11.44 -6.81 5.17
N LEU A 294 -10.38 -7.28 5.83
CA LEU A 294 -9.02 -6.81 5.57
C LEU A 294 -8.50 -7.27 4.19
N VAL A 295 -8.76 -8.52 3.80
CA VAL A 295 -8.38 -9.01 2.46
C VAL A 295 -9.10 -8.21 1.38
N ILE A 296 -10.40 -7.95 1.55
CA ILE A 296 -11.18 -7.12 0.62
C ILE A 296 -10.62 -5.69 0.58
N LEU A 297 -10.29 -5.11 1.73
CA LEU A 297 -9.72 -3.77 1.82
C LEU A 297 -8.38 -3.68 1.05
N TYR A 298 -7.44 -4.61 1.32
CA TYR A 298 -6.13 -4.60 0.64
C TYR A 298 -6.25 -4.84 -0.86
N ALA A 299 -7.10 -5.78 -1.27
CA ALA A 299 -7.38 -6.01 -2.69
C ALA A 299 -7.98 -4.77 -3.36
N SER A 300 -8.93 -4.11 -2.69
CA SER A 300 -9.56 -2.89 -3.19
C SER A 300 -8.56 -1.74 -3.32
N LEU A 301 -7.70 -1.53 -2.31
CA LEU A 301 -6.63 -0.53 -2.37
C LEU A 301 -5.69 -0.80 -3.55
N GLY A 302 -5.28 -2.05 -3.76
CA GLY A 302 -4.43 -2.42 -4.89
C GLY A 302 -5.10 -2.17 -6.24
N ILE A 303 -6.34 -2.62 -6.42
CA ILE A 303 -7.09 -2.47 -7.68
C ILE A 303 -7.38 -0.99 -7.97
N ILE A 304 -7.81 -0.22 -6.97
CA ILE A 304 -8.03 1.23 -7.10
C ILE A 304 -6.70 1.93 -7.44
N GLY A 305 -5.60 1.53 -6.82
CA GLY A 305 -4.27 2.07 -7.11
C GLY A 305 -3.86 1.85 -8.55
N LEU A 306 -4.05 0.65 -9.08
CA LEU A 306 -3.79 0.34 -10.50
C LEU A 306 -4.69 1.16 -11.44
N PHE A 307 -5.98 1.26 -11.12
CA PHE A 307 -6.92 2.07 -11.91
C PHE A 307 -6.52 3.56 -11.93
N LEU A 308 -6.16 4.11 -10.77
CA LEU A 308 -5.66 5.49 -10.68
C LEU A 308 -4.34 5.68 -11.44
N GLY A 309 -3.47 4.67 -11.45
CA GLY A 309 -2.24 4.66 -12.23
C GLY A 309 -2.50 4.71 -13.73
N ASP A 310 -3.43 3.89 -14.24
CA ASP A 310 -3.86 3.91 -15.63
C ASP A 310 -4.49 5.26 -16.03
N LEU A 311 -5.30 5.83 -15.11
CA LEU A 311 -5.91 7.15 -15.32
C LEU A 311 -4.82 8.25 -15.39
N LEU A 312 -3.88 8.25 -14.45
CA LEU A 312 -2.79 9.21 -14.40
C LEU A 312 -1.90 9.11 -15.66
N MET A 313 -1.59 7.89 -16.10
CA MET A 313 -0.84 7.67 -17.33
C MET A 313 -1.58 8.21 -18.56
N THR A 314 -2.88 7.99 -18.67
CA THR A 314 -3.71 8.51 -19.76
C THR A 314 -3.77 10.05 -19.79
N LEU A 315 -3.71 10.69 -18.61
CA LEU A 315 -3.68 12.15 -18.49
C LEU A 315 -2.31 12.73 -18.87
N LEU A 316 -1.22 12.03 -18.52
CA LEU A 316 0.15 12.48 -18.80
C LEU A 316 0.59 12.20 -20.24
N ASP A 317 0.16 11.09 -20.84
CA ASP A 317 0.44 10.74 -22.22
C ASP A 317 -0.84 10.40 -23.02
N PRO A 318 -1.45 11.40 -23.68
CA PRO A 318 -2.67 11.20 -24.46
C PRO A 318 -2.49 10.30 -25.70
N ARG A 319 -1.24 9.93 -26.07
CA ARG A 319 -0.95 9.06 -27.23
C ARG A 319 -1.42 7.62 -26.96
N ILE A 320 -1.46 7.17 -25.71
CA ILE A 320 -1.87 5.82 -25.32
C ILE A 320 -3.31 5.53 -25.77
N SER A 321 -4.20 6.51 -25.75
CA SER A 321 -5.59 6.35 -26.19
C SER A 321 -5.73 6.15 -27.72
N LEU A 322 -4.70 6.45 -28.51
CA LEU A 322 -4.70 6.33 -29.96
C LEU A 322 -4.21 4.96 -30.45
N VAL A 323 -3.39 4.27 -29.65
CA VAL A 323 -2.81 2.95 -30.01
C VAL A 323 -3.89 1.85 -30.05
N GLU A 324 -4.93 1.91 -29.21
CA GLU A 324 -6.06 0.97 -29.28
C GLU A 324 -6.92 1.11 -30.56
N LYS A 325 -6.80 2.22 -31.31
CA LYS A 325 -7.50 2.42 -32.59
C LYS A 325 -6.74 1.88 -33.81
N GLY A 326 -5.47 1.50 -33.64
CA GLY A 326 -4.57 1.08 -34.73
C GLY A 326 -4.13 -0.39 -34.68
N GLY A 327 -4.61 -1.19 -33.78
CA GLY A 327 -4.18 -2.57 -33.56
C GLY A 327 -4.85 -3.63 -34.45
N THR A 328 -4.90 -3.37 -35.75
CA THR A 328 -5.06 -4.40 -36.79
C THR A 328 -4.20 -4.00 -37.97
N ARG A 329 -2.91 -4.35 -37.92
CA ARG A 329 -2.06 -4.64 -39.06
C ARG A 329 -0.96 -5.59 -38.63
#